data_7f7334c8776b9e83aa0806c77f7bf031
#
_entry.id   7f7334c8776b9e83aa0806c77f7bf031
#
_cell.length_a   1.000
_cell.length_b   1.000
_cell.length_c   1.000
_cell.angle_alpha   90.00
_cell.angle_beta   90.00
_cell.angle_gamma   90.00
#
_symmetry.space_group_name_H-M   'P 1'
#
loop_
_entity.id
_entity.type
_entity.pdbx_description
1 polymer ?
#
loop_
_entity_poly.entity_id
_entity_poly.type
_entity_poly.pdbx_seq_one_letter_code
_entity_poly.pdbx_strand_id
1 'polypeptide(L)'
;MDPAHRATSSPFSDLGVAADLVAALAGRGITEPFPVQVATIPDGLAGRDVCGKAQTGSGKTLAFGLPLVERTRRGEPGRPRSLVLVPTRELCRQVADELTTLTAARGLTLASAYGGTPMRSQTSALRRGVDVLVATPGRLIDLIERRHADMSGVENVVIDEADQMADMGFLPQVHRIMRDIPSGHQTMLFSATLDGQVHSLVTRYLSDPVRHEVETSGTDLVDTQDHRFIAVHHMDKARVVAAISKGVSRTLVFVGTKRAADRVATALREEGVDAAAIHGDLRQEVRERALAGFSSGRRPVLVATNVAARGLHIEDVGVVIHYDPPQDYKSFVHRSGRTARKGESGLVVTLVEWDQVDEVQRLQRASGLHYEITKMYSNDPRLANLVGFEPDRVELKMGSSVALSRRGLSRRRRR
;
A
#
# COMPACT_ATOMS: atom_id res chain seq x y z
N MET A 1 16.55 -7.22 -34.02
CA MET A 1 17.22 -7.32 -32.72
C MET A 1 17.51 -5.89 -32.27
N ASP A 2 16.64 -5.38 -31.43
CA ASP A 2 16.69 -3.99 -30.97
C ASP A 2 17.51 -3.94 -29.67
N PRO A 3 18.58 -3.11 -29.58
CA PRO A 3 19.50 -3.09 -28.43
C PRO A 3 19.04 -2.17 -27.28
N ALA A 4 17.75 -1.88 -27.13
CA ALA A 4 17.27 -0.79 -26.25
C ALA A 4 16.76 -1.22 -24.88
N HIS A 5 17.03 -2.41 -24.33
CA HIS A 5 16.61 -2.78 -22.97
C HIS A 5 17.70 -3.54 -22.18
N ARG A 6 18.90 -2.98 -22.12
CA ARG A 6 19.79 -3.22 -20.97
C ARG A 6 19.68 -1.98 -20.07
N ALA A 7 18.71 -1.96 -19.16
CA ALA A 7 18.86 -1.19 -17.95
C ALA A 7 20.07 -1.77 -17.21
N THR A 8 21.22 -1.13 -17.32
CA THR A 8 22.43 -1.44 -16.54
C THR A 8 22.07 -1.25 -15.07
N SER A 9 21.93 -2.34 -14.31
CA SER A 9 21.82 -2.29 -12.86
C SER A 9 23.10 -1.62 -12.34
N SER A 10 22.96 -0.40 -11.80
CA SER A 10 24.08 0.33 -11.23
C SER A 10 24.21 -0.09 -9.78
N PRO A 11 25.36 -0.61 -9.30
CA PRO A 11 25.56 -0.90 -7.88
C PRO A 11 25.30 0.33 -7.01
N PHE A 12 24.95 0.15 -5.75
CA PHE A 12 24.67 1.27 -4.85
C PHE A 12 25.85 2.25 -4.71
N SER A 13 27.09 1.77 -4.83
CA SER A 13 28.28 2.62 -4.87
C SER A 13 28.27 3.62 -6.03
N ASP A 14 27.78 3.22 -7.20
CA ASP A 14 27.73 4.08 -8.40
C ASP A 14 26.63 5.15 -8.27
N LEU A 15 25.68 4.95 -7.35
CA LEU A 15 24.68 5.96 -6.99
C LEU A 15 25.20 6.99 -5.98
N GLY A 16 26.44 6.86 -5.51
CA GLY A 16 27.06 7.74 -4.53
C GLY A 16 26.84 7.35 -3.08
N VAL A 17 26.28 6.16 -2.81
CA VAL A 17 26.05 5.66 -1.43
C VAL A 17 27.38 5.34 -0.78
N ALA A 18 27.57 5.79 0.47
CA ALA A 18 28.81 5.60 1.21
C ALA A 18 29.11 4.12 1.49
N ALA A 19 30.39 3.76 1.53
CA ALA A 19 30.88 2.38 1.58
C ALA A 19 30.37 1.60 2.82
N ASP A 20 30.18 2.25 3.96
CA ASP A 20 29.64 1.66 5.18
C ASP A 20 28.17 1.25 5.03
N LEU A 21 27.36 2.04 4.34
CA LEU A 21 25.96 1.72 4.02
C LEU A 21 25.87 0.62 2.95
N VAL A 22 26.75 0.66 1.92
CA VAL A 22 26.86 -0.41 0.92
C VAL A 22 27.21 -1.75 1.59
N ALA A 23 28.16 -1.74 2.52
CA ALA A 23 28.51 -2.95 3.28
C ALA A 23 27.34 -3.46 4.15
N ALA A 24 26.59 -2.55 4.77
CA ALA A 24 25.41 -2.91 5.55
C ALA A 24 24.31 -3.55 4.70
N LEU A 25 24.09 -3.07 3.47
CA LEU A 25 23.16 -3.66 2.50
C LEU A 25 23.63 -5.05 2.04
N ALA A 26 24.93 -5.16 1.68
CA ALA A 26 25.51 -6.44 1.26
C ALA A 26 25.41 -7.52 2.34
N GLY A 27 25.59 -7.15 3.62
CA GLY A 27 25.38 -8.04 4.77
C GLY A 27 23.95 -8.57 4.91
N ARG A 28 22.97 -7.92 4.26
CA ARG A 28 21.55 -8.34 4.16
C ARG A 28 21.24 -9.05 2.84
N GLY A 29 22.24 -9.26 1.96
CA GLY A 29 22.03 -9.84 0.63
C GLY A 29 21.42 -8.87 -0.39
N ILE A 30 21.44 -7.54 -0.10
CA ILE A 30 20.91 -6.51 -1.00
C ILE A 30 22.09 -5.91 -1.76
N THR A 31 22.25 -6.32 -3.02
CA THR A 31 23.39 -5.94 -3.86
C THR A 31 22.99 -5.06 -5.04
N GLU A 32 21.74 -5.21 -5.51
CA GLU A 32 21.24 -4.53 -6.70
C GLU A 32 20.10 -3.55 -6.32
N PRO A 33 20.18 -2.29 -6.78
CA PRO A 33 19.12 -1.31 -6.52
C PRO A 33 17.90 -1.52 -7.44
N PHE A 34 16.72 -1.28 -6.89
CA PHE A 34 15.49 -1.18 -7.67
C PHE A 34 15.42 0.10 -8.50
N PRO A 35 14.62 0.17 -9.58
CA PRO A 35 14.53 1.35 -10.44
C PRO A 35 14.23 2.66 -9.71
N VAL A 36 13.36 2.64 -8.69
CA VAL A 36 13.07 3.83 -7.88
C VAL A 36 14.30 4.30 -7.08
N GLN A 37 15.12 3.37 -6.63
CA GLN A 37 16.34 3.66 -5.89
C GLN A 37 17.38 4.28 -6.82
N VAL A 38 17.57 3.71 -8.02
CA VAL A 38 18.46 4.27 -9.05
C VAL A 38 18.08 5.71 -9.39
N ALA A 39 16.77 5.96 -9.53
CA ALA A 39 16.27 7.28 -9.90
C ALA A 39 16.43 8.32 -8.77
N THR A 40 16.15 7.96 -7.50
CA THR A 40 15.95 8.96 -6.45
C THR A 40 17.13 9.14 -5.50
N ILE A 41 17.96 8.11 -5.30
CA ILE A 41 19.08 8.16 -4.34
C ILE A 41 20.09 9.29 -4.66
N PRO A 42 20.54 9.48 -5.90
CA PRO A 42 21.54 10.53 -6.19
C PRO A 42 21.05 11.93 -5.83
N ASP A 43 19.81 12.27 -6.17
CA ASP A 43 19.23 13.58 -5.85
C ASP A 43 19.01 13.74 -4.34
N GLY A 44 18.57 12.68 -3.65
CA GLY A 44 18.40 12.66 -2.21
C GLY A 44 19.74 12.89 -1.48
N LEU A 45 20.82 12.23 -1.91
CA LEU A 45 22.19 12.42 -1.39
C LEU A 45 22.71 13.84 -1.64
N ALA A 46 22.39 14.43 -2.79
CA ALA A 46 22.73 15.81 -3.12
C ALA A 46 21.97 16.85 -2.28
N GLY A 47 21.01 16.43 -1.46
CA GLY A 47 20.21 17.31 -0.59
C GLY A 47 19.07 18.02 -1.31
N ARG A 48 18.72 17.59 -2.50
CA ARG A 48 17.57 18.12 -3.23
C ARG A 48 16.26 17.56 -2.65
N ASP A 49 15.20 18.32 -2.76
CA ASP A 49 13.87 17.80 -2.50
C ASP A 49 13.47 16.80 -3.60
N VAL A 50 12.90 15.68 -3.19
CA VAL A 50 12.56 14.58 -4.09
C VAL A 50 11.05 14.28 -4.00
N CYS A 51 10.41 14.18 -5.16
CA CYS A 51 9.04 13.72 -5.29
C CYS A 51 9.03 12.41 -6.09
N GLY A 52 8.94 11.27 -5.40
CA GLY A 52 8.95 9.94 -5.99
C GLY A 52 7.55 9.36 -6.15
N LYS A 53 7.12 9.10 -7.40
CA LYS A 53 5.91 8.33 -7.67
C LYS A 53 6.29 6.87 -7.89
N ALA A 54 5.94 6.01 -6.96
CA ALA A 54 6.23 4.59 -7.03
C ALA A 54 5.25 3.77 -6.18
N GLN A 55 4.94 2.58 -6.62
CA GLN A 55 4.00 1.68 -5.93
C GLN A 55 4.60 1.10 -4.62
N THR A 56 3.74 0.58 -3.74
CA THR A 56 4.16 -0.17 -2.55
C THR A 56 4.92 -1.44 -2.98
N GLY A 57 6.06 -1.71 -2.33
CA GLY A 57 6.93 -2.86 -2.67
C GLY A 57 7.97 -2.60 -3.76
N SER A 58 8.04 -1.38 -4.31
CA SER A 58 9.06 -0.98 -5.29
C SER A 58 10.45 -0.69 -4.67
N GLY A 59 10.62 -0.82 -3.35
CA GLY A 59 11.88 -0.51 -2.67
C GLY A 59 12.02 0.92 -2.17
N LYS A 60 10.92 1.68 -2.03
CA LYS A 60 10.91 3.10 -1.58
C LYS A 60 11.66 3.32 -0.27
N THR A 61 11.56 2.39 0.67
CA THR A 61 12.19 2.55 2.00
C THR A 61 13.69 2.76 1.91
N LEU A 62 14.40 2.02 1.07
CA LEU A 62 15.82 2.24 0.83
C LEU A 62 16.06 3.47 -0.06
N ALA A 63 15.14 3.79 -0.97
CA ALA A 63 15.24 4.96 -1.85
C ALA A 63 15.34 6.27 -1.06
N PHE A 64 14.54 6.42 0.02
CA PHE A 64 14.66 7.56 0.92
C PHE A 64 15.58 7.30 2.12
N GLY A 65 15.67 6.06 2.57
CA GLY A 65 16.37 5.69 3.80
C GLY A 65 17.88 5.90 3.70
N LEU A 66 18.48 5.56 2.55
CA LEU A 66 19.91 5.77 2.32
C LEU A 66 20.29 7.25 2.36
N PRO A 67 19.67 8.15 1.57
CA PRO A 67 19.95 9.58 1.66
C PRO A 67 19.65 10.16 3.06
N LEU A 68 18.52 9.76 3.65
CA LEU A 68 18.14 10.23 4.99
C LEU A 68 19.20 9.90 6.02
N VAL A 69 19.64 8.63 6.10
CA VAL A 69 20.63 8.18 7.09
C VAL A 69 21.98 8.81 6.84
N GLU A 70 22.40 8.94 5.58
CA GLU A 70 23.69 9.52 5.22
C GLU A 70 23.79 11.00 5.59
N ARG A 71 22.70 11.75 5.46
CA ARG A 71 22.63 13.18 5.77
C ARG A 71 22.27 13.49 7.23
N THR A 72 21.83 12.48 8.00
CA THR A 72 21.46 12.68 9.40
C THR A 72 22.66 12.95 10.28
N ARG A 73 22.61 14.04 11.04
CA ARG A 73 23.55 14.36 12.12
C ARG A 73 23.06 13.85 13.46
N ARG A 74 23.89 13.93 14.48
CA ARG A 74 23.49 13.60 15.86
C ARG A 74 22.41 14.58 16.34
N GLY A 75 21.34 14.01 16.88
CA GLY A 75 20.27 14.74 17.54
C GLY A 75 20.56 15.05 19.00
N GLU A 76 19.73 15.91 19.58
CA GLU A 76 19.73 16.23 20.99
C GLU A 76 18.56 15.51 21.69
N PRO A 77 18.58 15.36 23.02
CA PRO A 77 17.44 14.84 23.76
C PRO A 77 16.13 15.56 23.42
N GLY A 78 15.14 14.81 22.93
CA GLY A 78 13.85 15.34 22.47
C GLY A 78 13.86 16.05 21.11
N ARG A 79 15.00 16.23 20.45
CA ARG A 79 15.15 16.98 19.20
C ARG A 79 15.80 16.12 18.10
N PRO A 80 15.03 15.29 17.40
CA PRO A 80 15.55 14.50 16.27
C PRO A 80 16.01 15.39 15.12
N ARG A 81 16.94 14.90 14.32
CA ARG A 81 17.44 15.57 13.11
C ARG A 81 16.73 15.14 11.85
N SER A 82 16.20 13.93 11.86
CA SER A 82 15.47 13.38 10.71
C SER A 82 14.14 12.80 11.15
N LEU A 83 13.10 13.04 10.34
CA LEU A 83 11.74 12.61 10.58
C LEU A 83 11.20 11.83 9.38
N VAL A 84 10.62 10.65 9.62
CA VAL A 84 9.86 9.90 8.63
C VAL A 84 8.41 9.82 9.08
N LEU A 85 7.50 10.40 8.29
CA LEU A 85 6.05 10.32 8.51
C LEU A 85 5.45 9.21 7.66
N VAL A 86 4.70 8.34 8.31
CA VAL A 86 4.02 7.19 7.69
C VAL A 86 2.58 7.06 8.20
N PRO A 87 1.62 6.56 7.38
CA PRO A 87 0.21 6.54 7.75
C PRO A 87 -0.16 5.55 8.85
N THR A 88 0.53 4.41 8.95
CA THR A 88 0.12 3.30 9.81
C THR A 88 1.21 2.87 10.78
N ARG A 89 0.80 2.22 11.88
CA ARG A 89 1.69 1.70 12.93
C ARG A 89 2.59 0.60 12.39
N GLU A 90 2.01 -0.26 11.57
CA GLU A 90 2.68 -1.38 10.94
C GLU A 90 3.79 -0.89 10.01
N LEU A 91 3.49 0.08 9.15
CA LEU A 91 4.49 0.70 8.28
C LEU A 91 5.56 1.44 9.08
N CYS A 92 5.17 2.12 10.19
CA CYS A 92 6.12 2.78 11.07
C CYS A 92 7.15 1.79 11.65
N ARG A 93 6.70 0.61 12.10
CA ARG A 93 7.59 -0.43 12.59
C ARG A 93 8.44 -1.00 11.47
N GLN A 94 7.84 -1.31 10.32
CA GLN A 94 8.55 -1.86 9.16
C GLN A 94 9.66 -0.91 8.68
N VAL A 95 9.37 0.38 8.51
CA VAL A 95 10.37 1.39 8.12
C VAL A 95 11.46 1.50 9.18
N ALA A 96 11.10 1.49 10.48
CA ALA A 96 12.08 1.52 11.55
C ALA A 96 12.98 0.28 11.53
N ASP A 97 12.42 -0.92 11.36
CA ASP A 97 13.17 -2.19 11.27
C ASP A 97 14.12 -2.16 10.06
N GLU A 98 13.65 -1.67 8.90
CA GLU A 98 14.44 -1.53 7.68
C GLU A 98 15.62 -0.57 7.85
N LEU A 99 15.42 0.57 8.51
CA LEU A 99 16.44 1.59 8.73
C LEU A 99 17.41 1.25 9.87
N THR A 100 17.06 0.31 10.76
CA THR A 100 17.88 -0.03 11.94
C THR A 100 19.30 -0.42 11.58
N THR A 101 19.49 -1.27 10.57
CA THR A 101 20.83 -1.69 10.12
C THR A 101 21.62 -0.53 9.54
N LEU A 102 20.97 0.36 8.80
CA LEU A 102 21.62 1.53 8.18
C LEU A 102 22.02 2.56 9.24
N THR A 103 21.13 2.87 10.19
CA THR A 103 21.44 3.80 11.29
C THR A 103 22.54 3.26 12.19
N ALA A 104 22.56 1.94 12.47
CA ALA A 104 23.61 1.30 13.23
C ALA A 104 24.98 1.39 12.54
N ALA A 105 25.05 1.23 11.21
CA ALA A 105 26.30 1.37 10.44
C ALA A 105 26.91 2.78 10.57
N ARG A 106 26.07 3.81 10.74
CA ARG A 106 26.46 5.20 10.98
C ARG A 106 26.56 5.56 12.47
N GLY A 107 26.34 4.60 13.36
CA GLY A 107 26.29 4.82 14.81
C GLY A 107 25.17 5.76 15.23
N LEU A 108 24.13 5.97 14.41
CA LEU A 108 22.96 6.79 14.72
C LEU A 108 21.92 6.01 15.53
N THR A 109 21.13 6.75 16.31
CA THR A 109 20.02 6.22 17.09
C THR A 109 18.68 6.42 16.37
N LEU A 110 17.87 5.38 16.35
CA LEU A 110 16.55 5.41 15.72
C LEU A 110 15.47 5.07 16.77
N ALA A 111 14.33 5.74 16.68
CA ALA A 111 13.14 5.38 17.43
C ALA A 111 11.89 5.45 16.54
N SER A 112 10.86 4.68 16.94
CA SER A 112 9.55 4.72 16.32
C SER A 112 8.50 5.29 17.30
N ALA A 113 7.56 6.11 16.76
CA ALA A 113 6.48 6.73 17.52
C ALA A 113 5.12 6.50 16.86
N TYR A 114 4.31 5.59 17.41
CA TYR A 114 2.98 5.27 16.89
C TYR A 114 1.98 4.97 18.02
N GLY A 115 0.69 5.13 17.73
CA GLY A 115 -0.38 4.91 18.70
C GLY A 115 -0.57 3.42 19.05
N GLY A 116 -1.32 3.16 20.14
CA GLY A 116 -1.66 1.80 20.56
C GLY A 116 -0.59 1.07 21.37
N THR A 117 0.55 1.71 21.63
CA THR A 117 1.61 1.25 22.53
C THR A 117 1.81 2.25 23.67
N PRO A 118 2.36 1.82 24.81
CA PRO A 118 2.59 2.75 25.93
C PRO A 118 3.47 3.93 25.53
N MET A 119 3.02 5.14 25.82
CA MET A 119 3.76 6.37 25.49
C MET A 119 5.11 6.44 26.24
N ARG A 120 5.17 5.84 27.44
CA ARG A 120 6.36 5.91 28.32
C ARG A 120 7.64 5.37 27.67
N SER A 121 7.56 4.28 26.90
CA SER A 121 8.73 3.73 26.18
C SER A 121 9.25 4.70 25.12
N GLN A 122 8.34 5.34 24.37
CA GLN A 122 8.67 6.30 23.32
C GLN A 122 9.25 7.60 23.89
N THR A 123 8.65 8.13 24.96
CA THR A 123 9.19 9.31 25.65
C THR A 123 10.55 9.04 26.29
N SER A 124 10.78 7.84 26.82
CA SER A 124 12.08 7.46 27.34
C SER A 124 13.15 7.40 26.24
N ALA A 125 12.82 6.88 25.05
CA ALA A 125 13.76 6.88 23.94
C ALA A 125 14.11 8.31 23.49
N LEU A 126 13.11 9.17 23.30
CA LEU A 126 13.33 10.57 22.91
C LEU A 126 14.22 11.32 23.93
N ARG A 127 13.98 11.12 25.23
CA ARG A 127 14.80 11.76 26.29
C ARG A 127 16.28 11.32 26.27
N ARG A 128 16.60 10.12 25.81
CA ARG A 128 17.98 9.66 25.68
C ARG A 128 18.70 10.24 24.46
N GLY A 129 17.97 10.86 23.56
CA GLY A 129 18.44 11.32 22.26
C GLY A 129 18.12 10.34 21.17
N VAL A 130 17.52 10.84 20.10
CA VAL A 130 17.13 10.11 18.89
C VAL A 130 17.55 10.95 17.69
N ASP A 131 18.31 10.36 16.78
CA ASP A 131 18.78 11.04 15.58
C ASP A 131 17.72 10.96 14.46
N VAL A 132 17.11 9.76 14.28
CA VAL A 132 16.06 9.48 13.30
C VAL A 132 14.77 9.06 14.01
N LEU A 133 13.69 9.77 13.76
CA LEU A 133 12.36 9.45 14.29
C LEU A 133 11.43 9.00 13.17
N VAL A 134 10.90 7.78 13.25
CA VAL A 134 9.84 7.28 12.36
C VAL A 134 8.51 7.39 13.10
N ALA A 135 7.50 8.08 12.54
CA ALA A 135 6.30 8.38 13.31
C ALA A 135 5.01 8.30 12.49
N THR A 136 3.92 7.93 13.18
CA THR A 136 2.56 8.20 12.69
C THR A 136 2.10 9.58 13.14
N PRO A 137 1.39 10.37 12.29
CA PRO A 137 1.08 11.78 12.57
C PRO A 137 0.40 12.01 13.91
N GLY A 138 -0.65 11.25 14.26
CA GLY A 138 -1.39 11.46 15.51
C GLY A 138 -0.53 11.29 16.77
N ARG A 139 0.31 10.25 16.83
CA ARG A 139 1.18 10.03 18.00
C ARG A 139 2.30 11.08 18.07
N LEU A 140 2.81 11.53 16.95
CA LEU A 140 3.82 12.58 16.96
C LEU A 140 3.25 13.88 17.50
N ILE A 141 2.03 14.27 17.13
CA ILE A 141 1.35 15.43 17.69
C ILE A 141 1.18 15.30 19.22
N ASP A 142 0.72 14.14 19.73
CA ASP A 142 0.63 13.88 21.17
C ASP A 142 1.97 14.12 21.89
N LEU A 143 3.09 13.71 21.26
CA LEU A 143 4.44 13.89 21.82
C LEU A 143 4.89 15.35 21.77
N ILE A 144 4.57 16.08 20.70
CA ILE A 144 4.88 17.52 20.57
C ILE A 144 4.08 18.33 21.59
N GLU A 145 2.76 18.12 21.70
CA GLU A 145 1.88 18.84 22.61
C GLU A 145 2.28 18.63 24.09
N ARG A 146 2.76 17.42 24.40
CA ARG A 146 3.29 17.09 25.73
C ARG A 146 4.74 17.51 25.95
N ARG A 147 5.35 18.20 24.99
CA ARG A 147 6.76 18.65 25.02
C ARG A 147 7.76 17.50 25.22
N HIS A 148 7.48 16.35 24.67
CA HIS A 148 8.39 15.19 24.62
C HIS A 148 9.18 15.11 23.32
N ALA A 149 8.74 15.81 22.27
CA ALA A 149 9.40 15.94 21.00
C ALA A 149 9.37 17.42 20.54
N ASP A 150 10.50 17.92 20.09
CA ASP A 150 10.69 19.25 19.50
C ASP A 150 11.20 19.10 18.06
N MET A 151 10.40 19.55 17.10
CA MET A 151 10.71 19.42 15.67
C MET A 151 11.62 20.53 15.14
N SER A 152 12.00 21.51 15.98
CA SER A 152 12.86 22.62 15.57
C SER A 152 14.30 22.21 15.21
N GLY A 153 14.68 20.96 15.53
CA GLY A 153 15.96 20.39 15.15
C GLY A 153 15.96 19.59 13.84
N VAL A 154 14.80 19.40 13.21
CA VAL A 154 14.66 18.54 12.02
C VAL A 154 15.25 19.22 10.78
N GLU A 155 16.18 18.52 10.14
CA GLU A 155 16.89 18.94 8.92
C GLU A 155 16.45 18.14 7.69
N ASN A 156 15.93 16.91 7.89
CA ASN A 156 15.49 16.03 6.80
C ASN A 156 14.11 15.44 7.13
N VAL A 157 13.19 15.52 6.19
CA VAL A 157 11.82 14.98 6.31
C VAL A 157 11.54 13.99 5.19
N VAL A 158 10.96 12.86 5.54
CA VAL A 158 10.33 11.94 4.58
C VAL A 158 8.84 11.88 4.85
N ILE A 159 8.04 11.98 3.80
CA ILE A 159 6.61 11.72 3.81
C ILE A 159 6.37 10.51 2.91
N ASP A 160 6.17 9.32 3.51
CA ASP A 160 5.95 8.08 2.75
C ASP A 160 4.48 7.68 2.76
N GLU A 161 4.01 7.10 1.66
CA GLU A 161 2.60 6.76 1.40
C GLU A 161 1.68 7.99 1.60
N ALA A 162 2.04 9.12 0.96
CA ALA A 162 1.33 10.41 1.13
C ALA A 162 -0.13 10.33 0.69
N ASP A 163 -0.45 9.59 -0.37
CA ASP A 163 -1.82 9.34 -0.82
C ASP A 163 -2.63 8.55 0.22
N GLN A 164 -2.01 7.60 0.90
CA GLN A 164 -2.66 6.86 1.97
C GLN A 164 -2.93 7.77 3.18
N MET A 165 -2.00 8.69 3.52
CA MET A 165 -2.25 9.69 4.56
C MET A 165 -3.41 10.62 4.20
N ALA A 166 -3.53 11.00 2.93
CA ALA A 166 -4.64 11.77 2.43
C ALA A 166 -5.98 11.00 2.55
N ASP A 167 -6.03 9.77 2.05
CA ASP A 167 -7.21 8.90 2.10
C ASP A 167 -7.68 8.62 3.55
N MET A 168 -6.76 8.59 4.52
CA MET A 168 -7.05 8.39 5.94
C MET A 168 -7.39 9.70 6.69
N GLY A 169 -7.37 10.85 6.01
CA GLY A 169 -7.67 12.15 6.60
C GLY A 169 -6.57 12.69 7.52
N PHE A 170 -5.32 12.26 7.34
CA PHE A 170 -4.19 12.70 8.18
C PHE A 170 -3.52 14.00 7.70
N LEU A 171 -3.94 14.58 6.59
CA LEU A 171 -3.32 15.80 6.08
C LEU A 171 -3.33 16.97 7.07
N PRO A 172 -4.40 17.22 7.85
CA PRO A 172 -4.37 18.27 8.88
C PRO A 172 -3.25 18.06 9.91
N GLN A 173 -3.01 16.80 10.30
CA GLN A 173 -1.95 16.43 11.22
C GLN A 173 -0.55 16.60 10.59
N VAL A 174 -0.38 16.18 9.33
CA VAL A 174 0.86 16.41 8.59
C VAL A 174 1.16 17.91 8.48
N HIS A 175 0.17 18.72 8.10
CA HIS A 175 0.30 20.17 8.06
C HIS A 175 0.68 20.79 9.41
N ARG A 176 0.13 20.26 10.51
CA ARG A 176 0.48 20.72 11.86
C ARG A 176 1.94 20.42 12.18
N ILE A 177 2.43 19.22 11.92
CA ILE A 177 3.81 18.81 12.17
C ILE A 177 4.79 19.62 11.33
N MET A 178 4.53 19.76 10.03
CA MET A 178 5.40 20.47 9.10
C MET A 178 5.56 21.96 9.44
N ARG A 179 4.59 22.58 10.12
CA ARG A 179 4.72 23.97 10.59
C ARG A 179 5.73 24.16 11.72
N ASP A 180 5.97 23.11 12.50
CA ASP A 180 6.91 23.14 13.64
C ASP A 180 8.35 22.84 13.19
N ILE A 181 8.57 22.51 11.91
CA ILE A 181 9.89 22.24 11.30
C ILE A 181 10.41 23.53 10.65
N PRO A 182 11.66 23.94 10.93
CA PRO A 182 12.26 25.13 10.33
C PRO A 182 12.35 25.06 8.80
N SER A 183 12.28 26.19 8.13
CA SER A 183 12.51 26.29 6.69
C SER A 183 13.96 25.91 6.34
N GLY A 184 14.17 25.40 5.11
CA GLY A 184 15.49 24.98 4.63
C GLY A 184 15.83 23.52 4.95
N HIS A 185 14.89 22.74 5.49
CA HIS A 185 15.02 21.29 5.59
C HIS A 185 14.83 20.64 4.20
N GLN A 186 15.45 19.48 4.00
CA GLN A 186 15.18 18.65 2.83
C GLN A 186 13.87 17.90 3.03
N THR A 187 13.03 17.84 1.98
CA THR A 187 11.81 17.00 1.98
C THR A 187 11.86 15.97 0.86
N MET A 188 11.67 14.69 1.21
CA MET A 188 11.48 13.61 0.25
C MET A 188 10.06 13.05 0.41
N LEU A 189 9.23 13.15 -0.62
CA LEU A 189 7.85 12.66 -0.61
C LEU A 189 7.70 11.47 -1.56
N PHE A 190 7.14 10.38 -1.04
CA PHE A 190 6.87 9.18 -1.82
C PHE A 190 5.38 8.82 -1.76
N SER A 191 4.82 8.51 -2.93
CA SER A 191 3.40 8.20 -3.09
C SER A 191 3.15 7.32 -4.32
N ALA A 192 2.09 6.54 -4.34
CA ALA A 192 1.66 5.84 -5.54
C ALA A 192 0.93 6.78 -6.51
N THR A 193 0.31 7.87 -6.01
CA THR A 193 -0.34 8.91 -6.81
C THR A 193 0.10 10.30 -6.38
N LEU A 194 0.20 11.25 -7.32
CA LEU A 194 0.62 12.64 -7.07
C LEU A 194 -0.48 13.67 -7.36
N ASP A 195 -1.72 13.23 -7.50
CA ASP A 195 -2.88 14.05 -7.81
C ASP A 195 -3.58 14.62 -6.55
N GLY A 196 -4.50 15.54 -6.75
CA GLY A 196 -5.41 16.06 -5.73
C GLY A 196 -4.69 16.56 -4.47
N GLN A 197 -4.98 15.91 -3.35
CA GLN A 197 -4.49 16.32 -2.04
C GLN A 197 -2.97 16.13 -1.87
N VAL A 198 -2.38 15.12 -2.52
CA VAL A 198 -0.93 14.89 -2.49
C VAL A 198 -0.20 16.01 -3.23
N HIS A 199 -0.75 16.48 -4.36
CA HIS A 199 -0.19 17.62 -5.08
C HIS A 199 -0.09 18.87 -4.18
N SER A 200 -1.07 19.09 -3.29
CA SER A 200 -1.03 20.21 -2.35
C SER A 200 0.12 20.11 -1.33
N LEU A 201 0.49 18.89 -0.89
CA LEU A 201 1.66 18.67 -0.05
C LEU A 201 2.96 19.00 -0.80
N VAL A 202 3.08 18.51 -2.04
CA VAL A 202 4.25 18.77 -2.88
C VAL A 202 4.43 20.28 -3.07
N THR A 203 3.39 20.98 -3.49
CA THR A 203 3.46 22.43 -3.75
C THR A 203 3.79 23.26 -2.50
N ARG A 204 3.36 22.78 -1.32
CA ARG A 204 3.51 23.54 -0.08
C ARG A 204 4.82 23.30 0.64
N TYR A 205 5.36 22.10 0.60
CA TYR A 205 6.46 21.70 1.47
C TYR A 205 7.73 21.28 0.73
N LEU A 206 7.69 21.10 -0.58
CA LEU A 206 8.88 20.83 -1.36
C LEU A 206 9.32 22.10 -2.12
N SER A 207 10.61 22.36 -2.12
CA SER A 207 11.23 23.47 -2.82
C SER A 207 11.96 22.98 -4.06
N ASP A 208 11.52 23.35 -5.23
CA ASP A 208 12.08 22.94 -6.55
C ASP A 208 12.37 21.41 -6.61
N PRO A 209 11.37 20.54 -6.33
CA PRO A 209 11.60 19.12 -6.20
C PRO A 209 11.95 18.45 -7.52
N VAL A 210 12.92 17.54 -7.48
CA VAL A 210 13.12 16.59 -8.58
C VAL A 210 11.99 15.56 -8.56
N ARG A 211 11.31 15.44 -9.68
CA ARG A 211 10.21 14.49 -9.83
C ARG A 211 10.70 13.23 -10.53
N HIS A 212 10.52 12.11 -9.88
CA HIS A 212 10.79 10.79 -10.44
C HIS A 212 9.51 9.99 -10.49
N GLU A 213 9.06 9.68 -11.69
CA GLU A 213 7.97 8.75 -11.92
C GLU A 213 8.56 7.44 -12.40
N VAL A 214 8.61 6.48 -11.50
CA VAL A 214 8.98 5.11 -11.88
C VAL A 214 7.67 4.38 -12.17
N GLU A 215 7.35 4.35 -13.44
CA GLU A 215 6.29 3.47 -13.92
C GLU A 215 6.77 2.02 -13.79
N THR A 216 6.36 1.34 -12.74
CA THR A 216 5.96 -0.05 -12.95
C THR A 216 4.70 0.10 -13.78
N SER A 217 4.79 -0.27 -15.05
CA SER A 217 3.70 -0.15 -16.00
C SER A 217 2.42 -0.60 -15.30
N GLY A 218 1.49 0.32 -15.06
CA GLY A 218 0.26 0.00 -14.33
C GLY A 218 -0.61 -1.01 -15.08
N THR A 219 -0.40 -1.16 -16.37
CA THR A 219 -0.79 -2.27 -17.23
C THR A 219 -0.13 -3.59 -16.80
N ASP A 220 1.15 -3.60 -16.41
CA ASP A 220 1.87 -4.84 -16.12
C ASP A 220 1.39 -5.54 -14.83
N LEU A 221 0.92 -4.83 -13.81
CA LEU A 221 0.36 -5.44 -12.60
C LEU A 221 -1.01 -6.07 -12.85
N VAL A 222 -1.82 -5.45 -13.69
CA VAL A 222 -3.12 -5.99 -14.07
C VAL A 222 -2.92 -7.14 -15.07
N ASP A 223 -1.92 -7.03 -15.97
CA ASP A 223 -1.61 -8.03 -16.98
C ASP A 223 -0.92 -9.28 -16.41
N THR A 224 -0.22 -9.17 -15.26
CA THR A 224 0.40 -10.31 -14.56
C THR A 224 -0.54 -10.98 -13.55
N GLN A 225 -1.77 -10.46 -13.38
CA GLN A 225 -2.76 -10.99 -12.47
C GLN A 225 -3.88 -11.70 -13.22
N ASP A 226 -4.21 -12.89 -12.74
CA ASP A 226 -5.40 -13.62 -13.18
C ASP A 226 -6.63 -13.12 -12.44
N HIS A 227 -7.54 -12.48 -13.15
CA HIS A 227 -8.77 -11.94 -12.56
C HIS A 227 -9.95 -12.89 -12.77
N ARG A 228 -10.73 -13.11 -11.69
CA ARG A 228 -11.98 -13.87 -11.71
C ARG A 228 -13.10 -13.05 -11.07
N PHE A 229 -14.19 -12.89 -11.77
CA PHE A 229 -15.39 -12.22 -11.26
C PHE A 229 -16.48 -13.28 -11.10
N ILE A 230 -16.90 -13.52 -9.85
CA ILE A 230 -17.79 -14.62 -9.50
C ILE A 230 -19.09 -14.06 -8.94
N ALA A 231 -20.19 -14.27 -9.67
CA ALA A 231 -21.54 -13.94 -9.17
C ALA A 231 -21.97 -14.97 -8.11
N VAL A 232 -22.28 -14.47 -6.90
CA VAL A 232 -22.61 -15.29 -5.75
C VAL A 232 -23.83 -14.75 -5.01
N HIS A 233 -24.55 -15.61 -4.33
CA HIS A 233 -25.59 -15.20 -3.40
C HIS A 233 -24.96 -14.76 -2.07
N HIS A 234 -25.47 -13.70 -1.43
CA HIS A 234 -24.88 -13.14 -0.20
C HIS A 234 -24.71 -14.19 0.93
N MET A 235 -25.64 -15.14 1.07
CA MET A 235 -25.56 -16.22 2.07
C MET A 235 -24.50 -17.29 1.75
N ASP A 236 -24.04 -17.38 0.50
CA ASP A 236 -23.08 -18.40 0.07
C ASP A 236 -21.64 -17.86 -0.02
N LYS A 237 -21.46 -16.53 0.07
CA LYS A 237 -20.15 -15.87 -0.06
C LYS A 237 -19.06 -16.47 0.84
N ALA A 238 -19.36 -16.70 2.12
CA ALA A 238 -18.39 -17.25 3.07
C ALA A 238 -17.96 -18.69 2.69
N ARG A 239 -18.90 -19.52 2.23
CA ARG A 239 -18.63 -20.89 1.77
C ARG A 239 -17.81 -20.89 0.48
N VAL A 240 -18.11 -19.99 -0.45
CA VAL A 240 -17.30 -19.81 -1.69
C VAL A 240 -15.88 -19.43 -1.32
N VAL A 241 -15.68 -18.46 -0.42
CA VAL A 241 -14.34 -18.08 0.07
C VAL A 241 -13.64 -19.27 0.74
N ALA A 242 -14.35 -20.04 1.56
CA ALA A 242 -13.79 -21.25 2.20
C ALA A 242 -13.35 -22.29 1.17
N ALA A 243 -14.16 -22.52 0.13
CA ALA A 243 -13.83 -23.46 -0.96
C ALA A 243 -12.56 -23.03 -1.71
N ILE A 244 -12.44 -21.74 -2.08
CA ILE A 244 -11.25 -21.17 -2.73
C ILE A 244 -10.02 -21.30 -1.83
N SER A 245 -10.16 -20.95 -0.54
CA SER A 245 -9.02 -20.92 0.41
C SER A 245 -8.44 -22.30 0.71
N LYS A 246 -9.21 -23.36 0.55
CA LYS A 246 -8.72 -24.75 0.74
C LYS A 246 -7.72 -25.19 -0.34
N GLY A 247 -7.77 -24.56 -1.52
CA GLY A 247 -6.89 -24.86 -2.66
C GLY A 247 -5.64 -23.98 -2.73
N VAL A 248 -5.44 -23.03 -1.80
CA VAL A 248 -4.38 -22.02 -1.89
C VAL A 248 -3.64 -21.87 -0.55
N SER A 249 -2.34 -21.62 -0.61
CA SER A 249 -1.48 -21.53 0.57
C SER A 249 -1.81 -20.36 1.50
N ARG A 250 -2.10 -19.18 0.95
CA ARG A 250 -2.44 -17.96 1.70
C ARG A 250 -3.49 -17.14 0.96
N THR A 251 -4.56 -16.77 1.66
CA THR A 251 -5.68 -16.00 1.13
C THR A 251 -5.86 -14.69 1.89
N LEU A 252 -5.86 -13.57 1.20
CA LEU A 252 -6.20 -12.26 1.76
C LEU A 252 -7.61 -11.86 1.30
N VAL A 253 -8.53 -11.68 2.26
CA VAL A 253 -9.93 -11.35 2.00
C VAL A 253 -10.22 -9.90 2.38
N PHE A 254 -10.66 -9.09 1.43
CA PHE A 254 -11.03 -7.71 1.67
C PHE A 254 -12.53 -7.53 1.90
N VAL A 255 -12.87 -6.87 3.00
CA VAL A 255 -14.26 -6.54 3.38
C VAL A 255 -14.42 -5.04 3.61
N GLY A 256 -15.66 -4.53 3.46
CA GLY A 256 -15.96 -3.10 3.55
C GLY A 256 -15.95 -2.54 4.97
N THR A 257 -16.27 -3.34 6.00
CA THR A 257 -16.43 -2.86 7.38
C THR A 257 -15.71 -3.74 8.41
N LYS A 258 -15.39 -3.15 9.58
CA LYS A 258 -14.78 -3.85 10.72
C LYS A 258 -15.65 -5.01 11.20
N ARG A 259 -16.98 -4.78 11.33
CA ARG A 259 -17.95 -5.82 11.72
C ARG A 259 -18.04 -6.95 10.70
N ALA A 260 -17.88 -6.63 9.41
CA ALA A 260 -17.82 -7.64 8.37
C ALA A 260 -16.54 -8.49 8.49
N ALA A 261 -15.41 -7.90 8.87
CA ALA A 261 -14.17 -8.64 9.07
C ALA A 261 -14.32 -9.73 10.14
N ASP A 262 -14.88 -9.38 11.30
CA ASP A 262 -15.12 -10.34 12.38
C ASP A 262 -16.11 -11.42 11.98
N ARG A 263 -17.23 -11.03 11.36
CA ARG A 263 -18.29 -11.95 10.93
C ARG A 263 -17.79 -12.94 9.88
N VAL A 264 -17.06 -12.45 8.86
CA VAL A 264 -16.52 -13.30 7.79
C VAL A 264 -15.44 -14.25 8.33
N ALA A 265 -14.54 -13.75 9.18
CA ALA A 265 -13.53 -14.63 9.81
C ALA A 265 -14.18 -15.72 10.68
N THR A 266 -15.29 -15.42 11.36
CA THR A 266 -16.04 -16.40 12.15
C THR A 266 -16.71 -17.43 11.23
N ALA A 267 -17.42 -16.99 10.18
CA ALA A 267 -18.07 -17.88 9.23
C ALA A 267 -17.04 -18.82 8.52
N LEU A 268 -15.86 -18.33 8.18
CA LEU A 268 -14.81 -19.16 7.60
C LEU A 268 -14.31 -20.26 8.55
N ARG A 269 -14.21 -19.95 9.85
CA ARG A 269 -13.86 -20.96 10.87
C ARG A 269 -14.93 -22.03 11.03
N GLU A 270 -16.20 -21.65 10.95
CA GLU A 270 -17.34 -22.59 10.94
C GLU A 270 -17.30 -23.53 9.72
N GLU A 271 -16.78 -23.04 8.58
CA GLU A 271 -16.53 -23.85 7.37
C GLU A 271 -15.19 -24.62 7.40
N GLY A 272 -14.51 -24.63 8.55
CA GLY A 272 -13.27 -25.40 8.79
C GLY A 272 -11.99 -24.74 8.25
N VAL A 273 -12.02 -23.43 7.98
CA VAL A 273 -10.84 -22.64 7.52
C VAL A 273 -10.35 -21.74 8.63
N ASP A 274 -9.09 -21.90 9.10
CA ASP A 274 -8.52 -21.04 10.14
C ASP A 274 -8.29 -19.62 9.58
N ALA A 275 -9.13 -18.68 10.02
CA ALA A 275 -9.13 -17.30 9.57
C ALA A 275 -8.98 -16.33 10.75
N ALA A 276 -8.20 -15.26 10.55
CA ALA A 276 -8.11 -14.14 11.47
C ALA A 276 -8.67 -12.87 10.84
N ALA A 277 -9.36 -12.05 11.66
CA ALA A 277 -9.74 -10.69 11.27
C ALA A 277 -8.63 -9.70 11.59
N ILE A 278 -8.51 -8.64 10.74
CA ILE A 278 -7.68 -7.48 11.04
C ILE A 278 -8.41 -6.19 10.66
N HIS A 279 -8.60 -5.32 11.67
CA HIS A 279 -9.27 -4.01 11.51
C HIS A 279 -8.85 -3.03 12.60
N GLY A 280 -9.22 -1.76 12.43
CA GLY A 280 -8.73 -0.66 13.27
C GLY A 280 -9.13 -0.71 14.75
N ASP A 281 -10.21 -1.45 15.12
CA ASP A 281 -10.68 -1.53 16.52
C ASP A 281 -9.96 -2.62 17.34
N LEU A 282 -9.18 -3.49 16.68
CA LEU A 282 -8.39 -4.50 17.37
C LEU A 282 -7.23 -3.87 18.15
N ARG A 283 -6.96 -4.41 19.33
CA ARG A 283 -5.75 -4.08 20.09
C ARG A 283 -4.51 -4.43 19.28
N GLN A 284 -3.46 -3.64 19.42
CA GLN A 284 -2.23 -3.81 18.62
C GLN A 284 -1.63 -5.22 18.72
N GLU A 285 -1.59 -5.79 19.92
CA GLU A 285 -1.09 -7.15 20.15
C GLU A 285 -1.90 -8.23 19.43
N VAL A 286 -3.22 -8.01 19.27
CA VAL A 286 -4.10 -8.93 18.51
C VAL A 286 -3.79 -8.84 17.01
N ARG A 287 -3.60 -7.61 16.50
CA ARG A 287 -3.22 -7.37 15.11
C ARG A 287 -1.88 -8.02 14.77
N GLU A 288 -0.88 -7.82 15.62
CA GLU A 288 0.47 -8.40 15.46
C GLU A 288 0.43 -9.93 15.45
N ARG A 289 -0.35 -10.53 16.36
CA ARG A 289 -0.55 -11.99 16.38
C ARG A 289 -1.25 -12.51 15.13
N ALA A 290 -2.28 -11.79 14.63
CA ALA A 290 -2.98 -12.15 13.41
C ALA A 290 -2.02 -12.12 12.20
N LEU A 291 -1.23 -11.04 12.07
CA LEU A 291 -0.24 -10.89 11.01
C LEU A 291 0.88 -11.94 11.10
N ALA A 292 1.45 -12.15 12.28
CA ALA A 292 2.48 -13.16 12.48
C ALA A 292 1.97 -14.59 12.17
N GLY A 293 0.73 -14.89 12.52
CA GLY A 293 0.07 -16.15 12.19
C GLY A 293 -0.11 -16.33 10.68
N PHE A 294 -0.52 -15.27 9.99
CA PHE A 294 -0.70 -15.26 8.53
C PHE A 294 0.65 -15.34 7.79
N SER A 295 1.64 -14.52 8.16
CA SER A 295 2.96 -14.52 7.53
C SER A 295 3.70 -15.85 7.70
N SER A 296 3.54 -16.52 8.83
CA SER A 296 4.13 -17.84 9.08
C SER A 296 3.34 -19.00 8.44
N GLY A 297 2.24 -18.73 7.74
CA GLY A 297 1.38 -19.78 7.15
C GLY A 297 0.56 -20.59 8.16
N ARG A 298 0.70 -20.34 9.47
CA ARG A 298 -0.11 -21.02 10.50
C ARG A 298 -1.59 -20.71 10.39
N ARG A 299 -1.93 -19.52 9.89
CA ARG A 299 -3.28 -19.09 9.55
C ARG A 299 -3.35 -18.78 8.07
N PRO A 300 -3.97 -19.64 7.27
CA PRO A 300 -3.98 -19.47 5.82
C PRO A 300 -4.84 -18.29 5.34
N VAL A 301 -5.79 -17.82 6.15
CA VAL A 301 -6.70 -16.74 5.74
C VAL A 301 -6.62 -15.54 6.67
N LEU A 302 -6.46 -14.35 6.06
CA LEU A 302 -6.56 -13.06 6.73
C LEU A 302 -7.72 -12.27 6.14
N VAL A 303 -8.69 -11.88 6.98
CA VAL A 303 -9.84 -11.04 6.58
C VAL A 303 -9.59 -9.61 7.04
N ALA A 304 -9.47 -8.67 6.09
CA ALA A 304 -9.01 -7.33 6.36
C ALA A 304 -9.96 -6.24 5.83
N THR A 305 -10.06 -5.13 6.55
CA THR A 305 -10.60 -3.90 5.96
C THR A 305 -9.53 -3.16 5.16
N ASN A 306 -9.92 -2.33 4.19
CA ASN A 306 -9.00 -1.53 3.38
C ASN A 306 -7.96 -0.79 4.23
N VAL A 307 -8.44 -0.06 5.24
CA VAL A 307 -7.58 0.75 6.13
C VAL A 307 -6.59 -0.12 6.90
N ALA A 308 -7.02 -1.30 7.35
CA ALA A 308 -6.16 -2.18 8.14
C ALA A 308 -5.13 -2.95 7.28
N ALA A 309 -5.46 -3.24 6.04
CA ALA A 309 -4.55 -3.90 5.10
C ALA A 309 -3.55 -2.94 4.43
N ARG A 310 -3.86 -1.65 4.41
CA ARG A 310 -2.94 -0.62 3.92
C ARG A 310 -1.73 -0.52 4.86
N GLY A 311 -0.54 -0.37 4.28
CA GLY A 311 0.72 -0.33 5.04
C GLY A 311 1.14 -1.66 5.69
N LEU A 312 0.40 -2.75 5.45
CA LEU A 312 0.85 -4.09 5.79
C LEU A 312 1.71 -4.64 4.66
N HIS A 313 2.92 -5.03 5.00
CA HIS A 313 3.78 -5.76 4.09
C HIS A 313 3.31 -7.23 4.07
N ILE A 314 2.18 -7.47 3.40
CA ILE A 314 1.67 -8.81 3.14
C ILE A 314 2.15 -9.17 1.74
N GLU A 315 3.17 -9.99 1.67
CA GLU A 315 3.76 -10.51 0.43
C GLU A 315 3.44 -12.00 0.28
N ASP A 316 3.63 -12.51 -0.92
CA ASP A 316 3.41 -13.91 -1.29
C ASP A 316 2.01 -14.42 -0.94
N VAL A 317 0.99 -13.63 -1.25
CA VAL A 317 -0.41 -14.03 -1.12
C VAL A 317 -0.80 -14.81 -2.38
N GLY A 318 -1.22 -16.06 -2.22
CA GLY A 318 -1.62 -16.90 -3.34
C GLY A 318 -2.90 -16.40 -4.02
N VAL A 319 -3.88 -15.91 -3.22
CA VAL A 319 -5.09 -15.31 -3.75
C VAL A 319 -5.54 -14.09 -2.93
N VAL A 320 -5.94 -13.03 -3.64
CA VAL A 320 -6.66 -11.89 -3.08
C VAL A 320 -8.13 -12.02 -3.41
N ILE A 321 -8.99 -11.95 -2.39
CA ILE A 321 -10.45 -12.01 -2.58
C ILE A 321 -11.07 -10.68 -2.18
N HIS A 322 -11.74 -10.01 -3.11
CA HIS A 322 -12.64 -8.91 -2.82
C HIS A 322 -14.00 -9.50 -2.42
N TYR A 323 -14.20 -9.72 -1.12
CA TYR A 323 -15.48 -10.17 -0.57
C TYR A 323 -16.58 -9.14 -0.82
N ASP A 324 -16.23 -7.86 -0.61
CA ASP A 324 -17.00 -6.71 -1.06
C ASP A 324 -16.21 -6.02 -2.18
N PRO A 325 -16.79 -5.83 -3.38
CA PRO A 325 -16.14 -5.17 -4.50
C PRO A 325 -15.55 -3.81 -4.11
N PRO A 326 -14.37 -3.43 -4.63
CA PRO A 326 -13.85 -2.07 -4.43
C PRO A 326 -14.74 -1.05 -5.14
N GLN A 327 -14.92 0.12 -4.51
CA GLN A 327 -15.79 1.18 -5.04
C GLN A 327 -15.13 1.99 -6.16
N ASP A 328 -13.80 1.95 -6.27
CA ASP A 328 -13.01 2.73 -7.23
C ASP A 328 -11.79 1.94 -7.73
N TYR A 329 -11.27 2.40 -8.87
CA TYR A 329 -10.10 1.80 -9.53
C TYR A 329 -8.84 1.80 -8.64
N LYS A 330 -8.60 2.88 -7.91
CA LYS A 330 -7.43 3.00 -7.02
C LYS A 330 -7.48 1.93 -5.92
N SER A 331 -8.62 1.75 -5.29
CA SER A 331 -8.84 0.70 -4.30
C SER A 331 -8.69 -0.71 -4.90
N PHE A 332 -9.16 -0.91 -6.13
CA PHE A 332 -9.01 -2.17 -6.86
C PHE A 332 -7.53 -2.52 -7.05
N VAL A 333 -6.74 -1.61 -7.59
CA VAL A 333 -5.30 -1.79 -7.82
C VAL A 333 -4.54 -2.03 -6.51
N HIS A 334 -4.81 -1.23 -5.48
CA HIS A 334 -4.14 -1.35 -4.18
C HIS A 334 -4.44 -2.68 -3.47
N ARG A 335 -5.67 -3.22 -3.60
CA ARG A 335 -6.02 -4.53 -3.05
C ARG A 335 -5.37 -5.65 -3.86
N SER A 336 -5.53 -5.61 -5.18
CA SER A 336 -5.00 -6.60 -6.12
C SER A 336 -3.47 -6.69 -6.04
N GLY A 337 -2.76 -5.58 -5.88
CA GLY A 337 -1.30 -5.50 -5.76
C GLY A 337 -0.70 -6.18 -4.52
N ARG A 338 -1.45 -7.00 -3.78
CA ARG A 338 -0.94 -7.86 -2.69
C ARG A 338 -0.56 -9.25 -3.17
N THR A 339 -0.89 -9.60 -4.40
CA THR A 339 -0.48 -10.82 -5.11
C THR A 339 0.28 -10.46 -6.38
N ALA A 340 0.81 -11.42 -7.12
CA ALA A 340 1.61 -11.23 -8.34
C ALA A 340 2.87 -10.38 -8.12
N ARG A 341 3.83 -10.89 -7.36
CA ARG A 341 5.12 -10.23 -7.17
C ARG A 341 6.26 -11.16 -7.59
N LYS A 342 7.40 -10.57 -7.92
CA LYS A 342 8.63 -11.30 -8.32
C LYS A 342 8.49 -12.16 -9.59
N GLY A 343 7.56 -11.81 -10.52
CA GLY A 343 7.40 -12.57 -11.76
C GLY A 343 6.49 -13.79 -11.67
N GLU A 344 5.81 -14.00 -10.54
CA GLU A 344 4.77 -15.02 -10.40
C GLU A 344 3.39 -14.44 -10.73
N SER A 345 2.52 -15.24 -11.36
CA SER A 345 1.13 -14.86 -11.61
C SER A 345 0.35 -14.87 -10.30
N GLY A 346 -0.47 -13.84 -10.06
CA GLY A 346 -1.29 -13.72 -8.87
C GLY A 346 -2.77 -13.85 -9.18
N LEU A 347 -3.52 -14.58 -8.35
CA LEU A 347 -4.97 -14.72 -8.52
C LEU A 347 -5.73 -13.65 -7.74
N VAL A 348 -6.63 -12.93 -8.41
CA VAL A 348 -7.56 -11.96 -7.81
C VAL A 348 -8.98 -12.38 -8.09
N VAL A 349 -9.77 -12.59 -7.04
CA VAL A 349 -11.19 -12.99 -7.14
C VAL A 349 -12.06 -11.87 -6.62
N THR A 350 -13.01 -11.40 -7.40
CA THR A 350 -14.03 -10.43 -6.98
C THR A 350 -15.38 -11.11 -6.89
N LEU A 351 -15.94 -11.18 -5.68
CA LEU A 351 -17.29 -11.71 -5.45
C LEU A 351 -18.31 -10.61 -5.74
N VAL A 352 -19.33 -10.94 -6.55
CA VAL A 352 -20.31 -9.99 -7.07
C VAL A 352 -21.71 -10.43 -6.67
N GLU A 353 -22.46 -9.60 -5.96
CA GLU A 353 -23.89 -9.82 -5.70
C GLU A 353 -24.71 -9.26 -6.88
N TRP A 354 -25.97 -9.68 -6.99
CA TRP A 354 -26.81 -9.34 -8.15
C TRP A 354 -27.02 -7.85 -8.36
N ASP A 355 -27.11 -7.10 -7.30
CA ASP A 355 -27.26 -5.64 -7.28
C ASP A 355 -25.94 -4.88 -7.56
N GLN A 356 -24.80 -5.56 -7.51
CA GLN A 356 -23.47 -4.99 -7.71
C GLN A 356 -22.93 -5.18 -9.14
N VAL A 357 -23.63 -5.92 -10.00
CA VAL A 357 -23.15 -6.27 -11.36
C VAL A 357 -22.78 -5.03 -12.19
N ASP A 358 -23.66 -4.03 -12.23
CA ASP A 358 -23.43 -2.80 -13.01
C ASP A 358 -22.25 -1.97 -12.48
N GLU A 359 -22.04 -1.96 -11.17
CA GLU A 359 -20.92 -1.28 -10.54
C GLU A 359 -19.60 -1.98 -10.87
N VAL A 360 -19.58 -3.30 -10.75
CA VAL A 360 -18.39 -4.10 -11.06
C VAL A 360 -18.04 -4.04 -12.55
N GLN A 361 -19.01 -4.03 -13.45
CA GLN A 361 -18.77 -3.83 -14.88
C GLN A 361 -18.18 -2.44 -15.20
N ARG A 362 -18.60 -1.39 -14.47
CA ARG A 362 -17.96 -0.06 -14.57
C ARG A 362 -16.52 -0.10 -14.07
N LEU A 363 -16.28 -0.80 -12.97
CA LEU A 363 -14.95 -0.98 -12.41
C LEU A 363 -14.04 -1.76 -13.40
N GLN A 364 -14.51 -2.84 -13.99
CA GLN A 364 -13.77 -3.59 -15.02
C GLN A 364 -13.36 -2.67 -16.20
N ARG A 365 -14.33 -1.88 -16.72
CA ARG A 365 -14.03 -0.92 -17.81
C ARG A 365 -12.97 0.10 -17.43
N ALA A 366 -13.06 0.65 -16.23
CA ALA A 366 -12.07 1.61 -15.72
C ALA A 366 -10.68 0.99 -15.50
N SER A 367 -10.62 -0.34 -15.31
CA SER A 367 -9.39 -1.12 -15.10
C SER A 367 -8.84 -1.76 -16.39
N GLY A 368 -9.48 -1.54 -17.55
CA GLY A 368 -9.12 -2.22 -18.80
C GLY A 368 -9.42 -3.72 -18.80
N LEU A 369 -10.19 -4.21 -17.82
CA LEU A 369 -10.55 -5.62 -17.66
C LEU A 369 -11.87 -5.90 -18.36
N HIS A 370 -11.94 -7.05 -19.05
CA HIS A 370 -13.11 -7.46 -19.83
C HIS A 370 -13.37 -8.96 -19.64
N TYR A 371 -13.74 -9.35 -18.41
CA TYR A 371 -14.03 -10.74 -18.07
C TYR A 371 -15.52 -10.95 -17.82
N GLU A 372 -16.00 -12.13 -18.15
CA GLU A 372 -17.35 -12.56 -17.79
C GLU A 372 -17.50 -12.67 -16.27
N ILE A 373 -18.64 -12.22 -15.74
CA ILE A 373 -19.02 -12.45 -14.35
C ILE A 373 -19.69 -13.84 -14.30
N THR A 374 -18.90 -14.86 -13.94
CA THR A 374 -19.33 -16.25 -13.95
C THR A 374 -20.11 -16.60 -12.69
N LYS A 375 -21.30 -17.18 -12.82
CA LYS A 375 -22.09 -17.64 -11.67
C LYS A 375 -21.50 -18.94 -11.11
N MET A 376 -21.18 -18.95 -9.81
CA MET A 376 -20.70 -20.13 -9.09
C MET A 376 -21.38 -20.25 -7.72
N TYR A 377 -21.60 -21.48 -7.27
CA TYR A 377 -22.05 -21.82 -5.93
C TYR A 377 -20.90 -22.47 -5.15
N SER A 378 -21.02 -22.55 -3.83
CA SER A 378 -19.96 -23.11 -2.96
C SER A 378 -19.57 -24.57 -3.25
N ASN A 379 -20.43 -25.33 -3.94
CA ASN A 379 -20.17 -26.70 -4.38
C ASN A 379 -19.62 -26.79 -5.81
N ASP A 380 -19.31 -25.67 -6.46
CA ASP A 380 -18.74 -25.67 -7.81
C ASP A 380 -17.31 -26.21 -7.79
N PRO A 381 -16.98 -27.28 -8.52
CA PRO A 381 -15.63 -27.88 -8.50
C PRO A 381 -14.56 -26.94 -9.02
N ARG A 382 -14.90 -25.93 -9.84
CA ARG A 382 -13.94 -24.94 -10.36
C ARG A 382 -13.32 -24.07 -9.27
N LEU A 383 -14.02 -23.90 -8.13
CA LEU A 383 -13.50 -23.12 -6.99
C LEU A 383 -12.20 -23.71 -6.39
N ALA A 384 -11.99 -25.01 -6.54
CA ALA A 384 -10.76 -25.67 -6.06
C ALA A 384 -9.52 -25.35 -6.90
N ASN A 385 -9.72 -24.93 -8.16
CA ASN A 385 -8.61 -24.56 -9.07
C ASN A 385 -9.04 -23.43 -10.01
N LEU A 386 -9.13 -22.22 -9.48
CA LEU A 386 -9.48 -21.04 -10.26
C LEU A 386 -8.34 -20.55 -11.19
N VAL A 387 -7.11 -20.96 -10.93
CA VAL A 387 -5.98 -20.68 -11.84
C VAL A 387 -6.15 -21.43 -13.17
N GLY A 388 -6.61 -22.70 -13.10
CA GLY A 388 -6.90 -23.50 -14.29
C GLY A 388 -8.21 -23.15 -14.99
N PHE A 389 -9.01 -22.25 -14.43
CA PHE A 389 -10.27 -21.79 -15.03
C PHE A 389 -10.08 -20.43 -15.70
N GLU A 390 -10.18 -20.39 -17.04
CA GLU A 390 -10.17 -19.15 -17.81
C GLU A 390 -11.61 -18.74 -18.12
N PRO A 391 -12.10 -17.60 -17.58
CA PRO A 391 -13.40 -17.06 -17.96
C PRO A 391 -13.33 -16.48 -19.39
N ASP A 392 -14.43 -16.55 -20.11
CA ASP A 392 -14.54 -15.94 -21.43
C ASP A 392 -14.29 -14.41 -21.33
N ARG A 393 -13.49 -13.88 -22.27
CA ARG A 393 -13.35 -12.43 -22.42
C ARG A 393 -14.58 -11.90 -23.15
N VAL A 394 -15.29 -10.96 -22.52
CA VAL A 394 -16.45 -10.31 -23.12
C VAL A 394 -15.99 -9.17 -24.00
N GLU A 395 -16.16 -9.28 -25.32
CA GLU A 395 -16.07 -8.12 -26.20
C GLU A 395 -17.18 -7.13 -25.83
N LEU A 396 -16.83 -6.00 -25.23
CA LEU A 396 -17.77 -4.91 -24.99
C LEU A 396 -18.17 -4.35 -26.36
N LYS A 397 -19.31 -4.77 -26.88
CA LYS A 397 -19.95 -4.07 -27.99
C LYS A 397 -20.18 -2.64 -27.54
N MET A 398 -19.42 -1.71 -28.09
CA MET A 398 -19.69 -0.27 -27.96
C MET A 398 -21.14 -0.06 -28.37
N GLY A 399 -21.97 0.35 -27.42
CA GLY A 399 -23.40 0.51 -27.61
C GLY A 399 -23.65 1.40 -28.82
N SER A 400 -24.20 0.81 -29.88
CA SER A 400 -24.85 1.54 -30.95
C SER A 400 -25.93 2.42 -30.30
N SER A 401 -25.75 3.74 -30.39
CA SER A 401 -26.76 4.73 -30.03
C SER A 401 -28.09 4.30 -30.64
N VAL A 402 -29.07 4.01 -29.78
CA VAL A 402 -30.46 3.82 -30.21
C VAL A 402 -30.92 5.15 -30.74
N ALA A 403 -30.88 5.30 -32.06
CA ALA A 403 -31.53 6.38 -32.77
C ALA A 403 -33.04 6.20 -32.56
N LEU A 404 -33.62 7.01 -31.69
CA LEU A 404 -35.05 7.18 -31.55
C LEU A 404 -35.60 7.67 -32.90
N SER A 405 -36.09 6.73 -33.72
CA SER A 405 -36.83 7.04 -34.93
C SER A 405 -38.13 7.75 -34.53
N ARG A 406 -38.17 9.03 -34.75
CA ARG A 406 -39.42 9.81 -34.81
C ARG A 406 -40.22 9.28 -35.99
N ARG A 407 -41.11 8.35 -35.79
CA ARG A 407 -42.22 8.07 -36.74
C ARG A 407 -43.47 8.85 -36.32
N GLY A 408 -43.77 9.87 -37.08
CA GLY A 408 -45.01 10.35 -37.63
C GLY A 408 -46.28 10.19 -36.81
N LEU A 409 -46.74 11.26 -36.17
CA LEU A 409 -48.13 11.51 -35.91
C LEU A 409 -48.72 12.30 -37.10
N SER A 410 -49.29 11.59 -38.04
CA SER A 410 -50.12 12.19 -39.10
C SER A 410 -51.48 12.58 -38.45
N ARG A 411 -51.73 13.86 -38.40
CA ARG A 411 -53.08 14.42 -38.13
C ARG A 411 -54.03 13.99 -39.24
N ARG A 412 -55.03 13.20 -38.91
CA ARG A 412 -56.30 13.13 -39.66
C ARG A 412 -57.26 14.15 -39.10
N ARG A 413 -57.46 15.26 -39.83
CA ARG A 413 -58.70 16.07 -39.78
C ARG A 413 -59.74 15.35 -40.58
N ARG A 414 -60.95 15.17 -40.00
CA ARG A 414 -62.25 15.10 -40.70
C ARG A 414 -63.25 15.91 -39.89
N ARG A 415 -63.80 16.82 -40.60
CA ARG A 415 -65.18 17.35 -40.73
C ARG A 415 -66.06 17.18 -39.49
#